data_90d221e920eb5950363788085eaede17
#
_entry.id   90d221e920eb5950363788085eaede17
#
_cell.length_a   1.000
_cell.length_b   1.000
_cell.length_c   1.000
_cell.angle_alpha   90.00
_cell.angle_beta   90.00
_cell.angle_gamma   90.00
#
_symmetry.space_group_name_H-M   'P 1'
#
loop_
_entity.id
_entity.type
_entity.pdbx_description
1 polymer ?
#
loop_
_entity_poly.entity_id
_entity_poly.type
_entity_poly.pdbx_seq_one_letter_code
_entity_poly.pdbx_strand_id
1 'polypeptide(L)'
;MNGQAKMPVDQMLADSLKELALIRPMEKITIKEITDKAGVIRPTFYNHFQDKYELLEWIINKDLLEPVAPLVRAGMTKEAMILLLTNMEKEKAFYNKAIRMEGVVTFHDVAMKCAQNFLCEIIKERISGKTPRHAWLTPEIISAYYAHAMCFVVEGWITTGMSMSPQEIL
;
A
#
# COMPACT_ATOMS: atom_id res chain seq x y z
N MET A 1 21.69 -23.68 -19.08
CA MET A 1 21.31 -22.32 -19.53
C MET A 1 20.31 -21.79 -18.51
N ASN A 2 20.79 -20.95 -17.55
CA ASN A 2 19.95 -20.39 -16.51
C ASN A 2 19.14 -19.23 -17.09
N GLY A 3 17.87 -19.46 -17.38
CA GLY A 3 16.88 -18.41 -17.61
C GLY A 3 16.56 -17.76 -16.27
N GLN A 4 17.34 -16.79 -15.83
CA GLN A 4 16.89 -15.85 -14.79
C GLN A 4 15.66 -15.15 -15.34
N ALA A 5 14.50 -15.42 -14.74
CA ALA A 5 13.28 -14.67 -15.05
C ALA A 5 13.59 -13.18 -14.82
N LYS A 6 13.53 -12.39 -15.89
CA LYS A 6 13.81 -10.96 -15.84
C LYS A 6 12.77 -10.33 -14.88
N MET A 7 13.24 -9.71 -13.80
CA MET A 7 12.37 -9.04 -12.84
C MET A 7 11.50 -8.00 -13.56
N PRO A 8 10.19 -7.93 -13.28
CA PRO A 8 9.33 -6.92 -13.88
C PRO A 8 9.83 -5.50 -13.59
N VAL A 9 9.68 -4.60 -14.55
CA VAL A 9 10.14 -3.20 -14.42
C VAL A 9 9.50 -2.52 -13.20
N ASP A 10 8.22 -2.77 -12.95
CA ASP A 10 7.50 -2.23 -11.80
C ASP A 10 8.18 -2.61 -10.48
N GLN A 11 8.58 -3.87 -10.33
CA GLN A 11 9.30 -4.34 -9.14
C GLN A 11 10.67 -3.69 -9.01
N MET A 12 11.42 -3.54 -10.13
CA MET A 12 12.74 -2.87 -10.11
C MET A 12 12.61 -1.41 -9.66
N LEU A 13 11.59 -0.71 -10.14
CA LEU A 13 11.29 0.67 -9.74
C LEU A 13 10.87 0.75 -8.27
N ALA A 14 10.01 -0.18 -7.81
CA ALA A 14 9.56 -0.27 -6.44
C ALA A 14 10.71 -0.52 -5.46
N ASP A 15 11.57 -1.51 -5.74
CA ASP A 15 12.73 -1.81 -4.92
C ASP A 15 13.69 -0.62 -4.87
N SER A 16 13.89 0.07 -6.00
CA SER A 16 14.71 1.27 -6.08
C SER A 16 14.16 2.41 -5.22
N LEU A 17 12.84 2.65 -5.24
CA LEU A 17 12.20 3.65 -4.38
C LEU A 17 12.35 3.28 -2.91
N LYS A 18 12.09 2.02 -2.53
CA LYS A 18 12.24 1.55 -1.15
C LYS A 18 13.66 1.76 -0.63
N GLU A 19 14.68 1.36 -1.39
CA GLU A 19 16.08 1.53 -0.98
C GLU A 19 16.49 3.00 -0.86
N LEU A 20 16.03 3.87 -1.78
CA LEU A 20 16.29 5.31 -1.70
C LEU A 20 15.62 5.95 -0.47
N ALA A 21 14.41 5.51 -0.13
CA ALA A 21 13.67 5.99 1.04
C ALA A 21 14.37 5.67 2.37
N LEU A 22 15.22 4.65 2.43
CA LEU A 22 16.02 4.35 3.64
C LEU A 22 17.05 5.42 3.95
N ILE A 23 17.57 6.11 2.92
CA ILE A 23 18.67 7.05 3.04
C ILE A 23 18.28 8.51 2.80
N ARG A 24 17.09 8.77 2.27
CA ARG A 24 16.60 10.12 1.94
C ARG A 24 15.12 10.27 2.30
N PRO A 25 14.68 11.48 2.66
CA PRO A 25 13.25 11.78 2.77
C PRO A 25 12.53 11.50 1.45
N MET A 26 11.39 10.80 1.51
CA MET A 26 10.69 10.31 0.32
C MET A 26 10.22 11.45 -0.59
N GLU A 27 9.78 12.57 -0.02
CA GLU A 27 9.37 13.76 -0.78
C GLU A 27 10.52 14.35 -1.63
N LYS A 28 11.77 14.14 -1.24
CA LYS A 28 12.97 14.64 -1.95
C LYS A 28 13.53 13.67 -2.98
N ILE A 29 13.02 12.44 -3.03
CA ILE A 29 13.43 11.47 -4.05
C ILE A 29 12.83 11.86 -5.39
N THR A 30 13.68 11.92 -6.43
CA THR A 30 13.30 12.27 -7.79
C THR A 30 13.12 11.01 -8.66
N ILE A 31 12.30 11.14 -9.71
CA ILE A 31 12.13 10.04 -10.69
C ILE A 31 13.48 9.69 -11.35
N LYS A 32 14.35 10.69 -11.55
CA LYS A 32 15.70 10.43 -12.09
C LYS A 32 16.49 9.47 -11.19
N GLU A 33 16.50 9.70 -9.89
CA GLU A 33 17.21 8.83 -8.94
C GLU A 33 16.64 7.41 -8.92
N ILE A 34 15.29 7.29 -8.98
CA ILE A 34 14.62 5.99 -9.04
C ILE A 34 15.02 5.23 -10.30
N THR A 35 14.98 5.89 -11.46
CA THR A 35 15.32 5.26 -12.75
C THR A 35 16.80 4.94 -12.88
N ASP A 36 17.67 5.85 -12.44
CA ASP A 36 19.14 5.60 -12.43
C ASP A 36 19.47 4.37 -11.57
N LYS A 37 18.83 4.24 -10.39
CA LYS A 37 19.02 3.10 -9.49
C LYS A 37 18.43 1.81 -10.06
N ALA A 38 17.27 1.87 -10.70
CA ALA A 38 16.62 0.72 -11.33
C ALA A 38 17.31 0.28 -12.64
N GLY A 39 18.27 1.07 -13.15
CA GLY A 39 18.94 0.78 -14.43
C GLY A 39 18.04 0.94 -15.64
N VAL A 40 17.02 1.82 -15.58
CA VAL A 40 16.09 2.11 -16.68
C VAL A 40 16.13 3.59 -17.02
N ILE A 41 15.58 3.95 -18.20
CA ILE A 41 15.47 5.35 -18.62
C ILE A 41 14.16 5.99 -18.15
N ARG A 42 14.12 7.31 -17.96
CA ARG A 42 12.92 8.03 -17.50
C ARG A 42 11.65 7.76 -18.33
N PRO A 43 11.69 7.67 -19.68
CA PRO A 43 10.52 7.28 -20.46
C PRO A 43 9.92 5.93 -20.02
N THR A 44 10.77 4.96 -19.64
CA THR A 44 10.30 3.67 -19.11
C THR A 44 9.48 3.84 -17.83
N PHE A 45 9.90 4.72 -16.91
CA PHE A 45 9.12 5.04 -15.73
C PHE A 45 7.72 5.56 -16.10
N TYR A 46 7.64 6.53 -16.99
CA TYR A 46 6.37 7.17 -17.38
C TYR A 46 5.45 6.28 -18.21
N ASN A 47 5.96 5.17 -18.77
CA ASN A 47 5.13 4.13 -19.38
C ASN A 47 4.39 3.27 -18.34
N HIS A 48 4.84 3.27 -17.07
CA HIS A 48 4.29 2.46 -15.98
C HIS A 48 3.59 3.29 -14.91
N PHE A 49 4.14 4.47 -14.57
CA PHE A 49 3.65 5.33 -13.49
C PHE A 49 3.71 6.80 -13.89
N GLN A 50 2.70 7.58 -13.50
CA GLN A 50 2.64 9.02 -13.73
C GLN A 50 3.65 9.78 -12.85
N ASP A 51 3.79 9.33 -11.59
CA ASP A 51 4.68 9.90 -10.60
C ASP A 51 5.12 8.85 -9.54
N LYS A 52 5.94 9.28 -8.59
CA LYS A 52 6.43 8.42 -7.50
C LYS A 52 5.34 8.04 -6.49
N TYR A 53 4.24 8.79 -6.42
CA TYR A 53 3.13 8.49 -5.52
C TYR A 53 2.29 7.34 -6.09
N GLU A 54 2.09 7.29 -7.40
CA GLU A 54 1.49 6.15 -8.07
C GLU A 54 2.35 4.88 -7.92
N LEU A 55 3.68 5.01 -7.98
CA LEU A 55 4.59 3.91 -7.65
C LEU A 55 4.44 3.46 -6.18
N LEU A 56 4.26 4.39 -5.24
CA LEU A 56 3.98 4.07 -3.84
C LEU A 56 2.61 3.38 -3.68
N GLU A 57 1.59 3.83 -4.39
CA GLU A 57 0.29 3.14 -4.46
C GLU A 57 0.45 1.69 -4.94
N TRP A 58 1.24 1.48 -5.98
CA TRP A 58 1.54 0.15 -6.51
C TRP A 58 2.22 -0.74 -5.45
N ILE A 59 3.21 -0.21 -4.72
CA ILE A 59 3.90 -0.92 -3.63
C ILE A 59 2.89 -1.35 -2.56
N ILE A 60 2.05 -0.44 -2.07
CA ILE A 60 1.04 -0.74 -1.05
C ILE A 60 0.06 -1.81 -1.53
N ASN A 61 -0.44 -1.68 -2.76
CA ASN A 61 -1.34 -2.66 -3.34
C ASN A 61 -0.68 -4.02 -3.47
N LYS A 62 0.53 -4.07 -4.04
CA LYS A 62 1.24 -5.31 -4.35
C LYS A 62 1.70 -6.06 -3.12
N ASP A 63 2.27 -5.35 -2.16
CA ASP A 63 2.91 -5.96 -1.00
C ASP A 63 1.93 -6.22 0.16
N LEU A 64 0.87 -5.40 0.28
CA LEU A 64 -0.04 -5.45 1.42
C LEU A 64 -1.45 -5.89 1.06
N LEU A 65 -2.09 -5.30 0.04
CA LEU A 65 -3.52 -5.49 -0.21
C LEU A 65 -3.82 -6.71 -1.08
N GLU A 66 -3.07 -6.93 -2.16
CA GLU A 66 -3.25 -8.11 -3.01
C GLU A 66 -3.11 -9.43 -2.22
N PRO A 67 -2.07 -9.61 -1.37
CA PRO A 67 -1.91 -10.85 -0.61
C PRO A 67 -3.06 -11.16 0.34
N VAL A 68 -3.73 -10.13 0.88
CA VAL A 68 -4.83 -10.30 1.85
C VAL A 68 -6.20 -10.40 1.20
N ALA A 69 -6.32 -10.05 -0.07
CA ALA A 69 -7.60 -10.02 -0.78
C ALA A 69 -8.40 -11.34 -0.69
N PRO A 70 -7.78 -12.53 -0.87
CA PRO A 70 -8.51 -13.80 -0.74
C PRO A 70 -9.09 -14.01 0.67
N LEU A 71 -8.34 -13.63 1.72
CA LEU A 71 -8.77 -13.77 3.11
C LEU A 71 -9.94 -12.83 3.41
N VAL A 72 -9.85 -11.57 2.96
CA VAL A 72 -10.94 -10.59 3.14
C VAL A 72 -12.19 -11.04 2.40
N ARG A 73 -12.08 -11.57 1.17
CA ARG A 73 -13.22 -12.14 0.42
C ARG A 73 -13.83 -13.35 1.13
N ALA A 74 -13.02 -14.18 1.76
CA ALA A 74 -13.47 -15.32 2.57
C ALA A 74 -14.10 -14.92 3.93
N GLY A 75 -14.04 -13.65 4.32
CA GLY A 75 -14.51 -13.17 5.62
C GLY A 75 -13.54 -13.40 6.79
N MET A 76 -12.31 -13.83 6.50
CA MET A 76 -11.24 -14.07 7.46
C MET A 76 -10.49 -12.74 7.73
N THR A 77 -11.21 -11.79 8.34
CA THR A 77 -10.71 -10.41 8.51
C THR A 77 -9.56 -10.31 9.50
N LYS A 78 -9.58 -11.13 10.56
CA LYS A 78 -8.49 -11.17 11.55
C LYS A 78 -7.20 -11.69 10.91
N GLU A 79 -7.28 -12.81 10.21
CA GLU A 79 -6.15 -13.41 9.50
C GLU A 79 -5.60 -12.50 8.42
N ALA A 80 -6.49 -11.81 7.68
CA ALA A 80 -6.10 -10.82 6.70
C ALA A 80 -5.31 -9.67 7.33
N MET A 81 -5.77 -9.15 8.47
CA MET A 81 -5.08 -8.07 9.16
C MET A 81 -3.73 -8.53 9.73
N ILE A 82 -3.66 -9.72 10.31
CA ILE A 82 -2.38 -10.29 10.77
C ILE A 82 -1.39 -10.42 9.61
N LEU A 83 -1.83 -10.92 8.46
CA LEU A 83 -0.97 -11.07 7.28
C LEU A 83 -0.50 -9.70 6.76
N LEU A 84 -1.38 -8.71 6.69
CA LEU A 84 -1.05 -7.35 6.27
C LEU A 84 0.04 -6.74 7.17
N LEU A 85 -0.18 -6.78 8.50
CA LEU A 85 0.77 -6.26 9.47
C LEU A 85 2.10 -7.03 9.43
N THR A 86 2.06 -8.36 9.25
CA THR A 86 3.27 -9.18 9.10
C THR A 86 4.07 -8.82 7.85
N ASN A 87 3.39 -8.58 6.72
CA ASN A 87 4.08 -8.15 5.50
C ASN A 87 4.67 -6.74 5.65
N MET A 88 3.96 -5.84 6.32
CA MET A 88 4.46 -4.50 6.62
C MET A 88 5.67 -4.54 7.57
N GLU A 89 5.68 -5.44 8.56
CA GLU A 89 6.79 -5.63 9.50
C GLU A 89 8.07 -6.12 8.80
N LYS A 90 7.97 -6.94 7.75
CA LYS A 90 9.13 -7.36 6.94
C LYS A 90 9.86 -6.18 6.30
N GLU A 91 9.11 -5.13 5.97
CA GLU A 91 9.58 -3.89 5.36
C GLU A 91 9.59 -2.71 6.38
N LYS A 92 9.74 -3.03 7.66
CA LYS A 92 9.67 -2.07 8.79
C LYS A 92 10.50 -0.81 8.57
N ALA A 93 11.72 -0.97 8.06
CA ALA A 93 12.62 0.16 7.82
C ALA A 93 12.03 1.14 6.78
N PHE A 94 11.43 0.62 5.73
CA PHE A 94 10.78 1.41 4.69
C PHE A 94 9.54 2.13 5.23
N TYR A 95 8.61 1.43 5.88
CA TYR A 95 7.36 2.04 6.37
C TYR A 95 7.61 3.07 7.47
N ASN A 96 8.61 2.87 8.35
CA ASN A 96 9.03 3.87 9.34
C ASN A 96 9.58 5.16 8.70
N LYS A 97 10.08 5.10 7.48
CA LYS A 97 10.48 6.28 6.71
C LYS A 97 9.31 6.87 5.93
N ALA A 98 8.50 6.01 5.31
CA ALA A 98 7.37 6.42 4.49
C ALA A 98 6.32 7.20 5.30
N ILE A 99 6.02 6.78 6.54
CA ILE A 99 5.05 7.48 7.41
C ILE A 99 5.43 8.94 7.71
N ARG A 100 6.73 9.28 7.58
CA ARG A 100 7.25 10.62 7.80
C ARG A 100 7.30 11.48 6.53
N MET A 101 6.72 10.99 5.44
CA MET A 101 6.66 11.74 4.18
C MET A 101 5.83 13.00 4.36
N GLU A 102 6.47 14.16 4.07
CA GLU A 102 5.88 15.49 4.16
C GLU A 102 5.61 16.05 2.76
N GLY A 103 4.69 17.01 2.67
CA GLY A 103 4.40 17.71 1.42
C GLY A 103 2.92 17.78 1.11
N VAL A 104 2.59 18.03 -0.16
CA VAL A 104 1.22 18.12 -0.65
C VAL A 104 0.52 16.75 -0.63
N VAL A 105 1.29 15.69 -0.85
CA VAL A 105 0.83 14.30 -0.75
C VAL A 105 1.61 13.64 0.38
N THR A 106 0.90 13.07 1.34
CA THR A 106 1.46 12.35 2.48
C THR A 106 1.32 10.84 2.30
N PHE A 107 2.05 10.06 3.10
CA PHE A 107 1.85 8.60 3.16
C PHE A 107 0.41 8.25 3.54
N HIS A 108 -0.19 9.01 4.47
CA HIS A 108 -1.59 8.86 4.85
C HIS A 108 -2.53 8.96 3.65
N ASP A 109 -2.36 9.98 2.80
CA ASP A 109 -3.22 10.18 1.63
C ASP A 109 -3.16 8.98 0.67
N VAL A 110 -1.95 8.48 0.43
CA VAL A 110 -1.73 7.32 -0.46
C VAL A 110 -2.29 6.04 0.16
N ALA A 111 -1.98 5.76 1.43
CA ALA A 111 -2.45 4.56 2.12
C ALA A 111 -3.98 4.55 2.25
N MET A 112 -4.59 5.69 2.58
CA MET A 112 -6.03 5.86 2.69
C MET A 112 -6.73 5.59 1.35
N LYS A 113 -6.22 6.18 0.27
CA LYS A 113 -6.73 5.94 -1.10
C LYS A 113 -6.70 4.46 -1.46
N CYS A 114 -5.56 3.80 -1.24
CA CYS A 114 -5.41 2.36 -1.52
C CYS A 114 -6.38 1.51 -0.70
N ALA A 115 -6.45 1.74 0.61
CA ALA A 115 -7.32 1.00 1.52
C ALA A 115 -8.81 1.19 1.17
N GLN A 116 -9.23 2.44 0.90
CA GLN A 116 -10.61 2.74 0.54
C GLN A 116 -11.00 2.08 -0.78
N ASN A 117 -10.17 2.19 -1.82
CA ASN A 117 -10.43 1.56 -3.12
C ASN A 117 -10.54 0.05 -2.99
N PHE A 118 -9.58 -0.59 -2.32
CA PHE A 118 -9.56 -2.03 -2.06
C PHE A 118 -10.83 -2.51 -1.35
N LEU A 119 -11.22 -1.85 -0.26
CA LEU A 119 -12.43 -2.20 0.48
C LEU A 119 -13.70 -1.93 -0.34
N CYS A 120 -13.73 -0.83 -1.09
CA CYS A 120 -14.87 -0.48 -1.94
C CYS A 120 -15.17 -1.55 -2.99
N GLU A 121 -14.12 -2.06 -3.65
CA GLU A 121 -14.26 -3.17 -4.62
C GLU A 121 -14.84 -4.42 -3.95
N ILE A 122 -14.29 -4.85 -2.82
CA ILE A 122 -14.78 -6.04 -2.11
C ILE A 122 -16.22 -5.85 -1.61
N ILE A 123 -16.55 -4.66 -1.11
CA ILE A 123 -17.92 -4.36 -0.68
C ILE A 123 -18.88 -4.41 -1.87
N LYS A 124 -18.52 -3.82 -3.02
CA LYS A 124 -19.32 -3.88 -4.26
C LYS A 124 -19.57 -5.31 -4.72
N GLU A 125 -18.53 -6.15 -4.69
CA GLU A 125 -18.66 -7.59 -5.00
C GLU A 125 -19.68 -8.27 -4.07
N ARG A 126 -19.62 -8.01 -2.75
CA ARG A 126 -20.50 -8.65 -1.74
C ARG A 126 -21.95 -8.22 -1.78
N ILE A 127 -22.22 -6.97 -2.16
CA ILE A 127 -23.59 -6.43 -2.21
C ILE A 127 -24.18 -6.48 -3.62
N SER A 128 -23.46 -6.99 -4.60
CA SER A 128 -23.95 -7.12 -5.97
C SER A 128 -25.29 -7.85 -5.98
N GLY A 129 -26.31 -7.21 -6.59
CA GLY A 129 -27.68 -7.73 -6.66
C GLY A 129 -28.51 -7.56 -5.38
N LYS A 130 -28.02 -6.88 -4.34
CA LYS A 130 -28.75 -6.60 -3.10
C LYS A 130 -29.13 -5.11 -3.03
N THR A 131 -30.36 -4.84 -2.60
CA THR A 131 -30.79 -3.46 -2.34
C THR A 131 -30.23 -3.00 -0.99
N PRO A 132 -29.53 -1.86 -0.92
CA PRO A 132 -29.07 -1.32 0.36
C PRO A 132 -30.23 -1.06 1.32
N ARG A 133 -30.08 -1.41 2.59
CA ARG A 133 -31.10 -1.16 3.63
C ARG A 133 -31.35 0.35 3.83
N HIS A 134 -30.35 1.17 3.58
CA HIS A 134 -30.41 2.63 3.66
C HIS A 134 -29.66 3.22 2.46
N ALA A 135 -30.29 4.15 1.77
CA ALA A 135 -29.78 4.75 0.53
C ALA A 135 -28.43 5.47 0.69
N TRP A 136 -28.13 5.99 1.89
CA TRP A 136 -26.87 6.70 2.16
C TRP A 136 -25.70 5.77 2.50
N LEU A 137 -25.96 4.50 2.88
CA LEU A 137 -24.92 3.50 3.16
C LEU A 137 -24.39 2.91 1.85
N THR A 138 -23.72 3.73 1.05
CA THR A 138 -23.10 3.30 -0.20
C THR A 138 -21.78 2.54 0.06
N PRO A 139 -21.30 1.74 -0.89
CA PRO A 139 -19.98 1.09 -0.78
C PRO A 139 -18.86 2.08 -0.47
N GLU A 140 -18.92 3.28 -1.05
CA GLU A 140 -17.95 4.34 -0.88
C GLU A 140 -17.91 4.86 0.56
N ILE A 141 -19.07 5.06 1.18
CA ILE A 141 -19.18 5.51 2.58
C ILE A 141 -18.70 4.42 3.54
N ILE A 142 -19.12 3.17 3.30
CA ILE A 142 -18.75 2.04 4.14
C ILE A 142 -17.23 1.81 4.05
N SER A 143 -16.67 1.80 2.83
CA SER A 143 -15.22 1.62 2.63
C SER A 143 -14.41 2.75 3.26
N ALA A 144 -14.85 4.00 3.15
CA ALA A 144 -14.21 5.14 3.79
C ALA A 144 -14.16 4.96 5.32
N TYR A 145 -15.29 4.59 5.95
CA TYR A 145 -15.34 4.36 7.38
C TYR A 145 -14.32 3.32 7.85
N TYR A 146 -14.27 2.15 7.20
CA TYR A 146 -13.34 1.09 7.57
C TYR A 146 -11.90 1.45 7.23
N ALA A 147 -11.65 2.11 6.09
CA ALA A 147 -10.30 2.56 5.72
C ALA A 147 -9.73 3.54 6.75
N HIS A 148 -10.52 4.53 7.21
CA HIS A 148 -10.09 5.47 8.24
C HIS A 148 -9.74 4.76 9.56
N ALA A 149 -10.60 3.83 10.01
CA ALA A 149 -10.34 3.09 11.23
C ALA A 149 -9.05 2.24 11.13
N MET A 150 -8.87 1.54 10.00
CA MET A 150 -7.68 0.72 9.75
C MET A 150 -6.41 1.56 9.65
N CYS A 151 -6.41 2.63 8.85
CA CYS A 151 -5.24 3.49 8.69
C CYS A 151 -4.85 4.13 10.02
N PHE A 152 -5.80 4.59 10.83
CA PHE A 152 -5.52 5.14 12.16
C PHE A 152 -4.75 4.15 13.04
N VAL A 153 -5.17 2.89 13.10
CA VAL A 153 -4.50 1.85 13.92
C VAL A 153 -3.13 1.53 13.35
N VAL A 154 -3.04 1.30 12.03
CA VAL A 154 -1.78 0.93 11.37
C VAL A 154 -0.74 2.04 11.46
N GLU A 155 -1.12 3.29 11.22
CA GLU A 155 -0.22 4.44 11.32
C GLU A 155 0.24 4.67 12.76
N GLY A 156 -0.63 4.50 13.74
CA GLY A 156 -0.27 4.53 15.16
C GLY A 156 0.78 3.48 15.49
N TRP A 157 0.63 2.26 14.98
CA TRP A 157 1.59 1.19 15.16
C TRP A 157 2.94 1.48 14.47
N ILE A 158 2.93 1.99 13.25
CA ILE A 158 4.16 2.39 12.55
C ILE A 158 4.87 3.51 13.34
N THR A 159 4.11 4.52 13.79
CA THR A 159 4.66 5.69 14.49
C THR A 159 5.31 5.31 15.82
N THR A 160 4.79 4.27 16.51
CA THR A 160 5.41 3.71 17.72
C THR A 160 6.58 2.76 17.41
N GLY A 161 7.00 2.70 16.16
CA GLY A 161 8.13 1.87 15.70
C GLY A 161 7.79 0.39 15.61
N MET A 162 6.52 0.03 15.39
CA MET A 162 6.06 -1.36 15.30
C MET A 162 6.57 -2.20 16.50
N SER A 163 6.32 -1.68 17.72
CA SER A 163 6.84 -2.27 18.96
C SER A 163 6.05 -3.50 19.43
N MET A 164 4.78 -3.58 19.03
CA MET A 164 3.89 -4.74 19.30
C MET A 164 3.92 -5.67 18.10
N SER A 165 3.80 -6.97 18.36
CA SER A 165 3.63 -7.94 17.27
C SER A 165 2.26 -7.77 16.59
N PRO A 166 2.10 -8.20 15.31
CA PRO A 166 0.81 -8.20 14.63
C PRO A 166 -0.32 -8.89 15.40
N GLN A 167 0.00 -9.92 16.19
CA GLN A 167 -0.96 -10.67 16.99
C GLN A 167 -1.41 -9.92 18.25
N GLU A 168 -0.57 -9.03 18.79
CA GLU A 168 -0.89 -8.25 20.01
C GLU A 168 -1.76 -7.04 19.70
N ILE A 169 -1.84 -6.60 18.42
CA ILE A 169 -2.67 -5.46 18.00
C ILE A 169 -4.14 -5.86 17.83
N LEU A 170 -4.45 -7.14 17.60
CA LEU A 170 -5.76 -7.69 17.23
C LEU A 170 -6.28 -8.71 18.25
#